data_aeacb8999c514a7629930c0034c164cc
#
_entry.id   aeacb8999c514a7629930c0034c164cc
#
_cell.length_a   1.000
_cell.length_b   1.000
_cell.length_c   1.000
_cell.angle_alpha   90.00
_cell.angle_beta   90.00
_cell.angle_gamma   90.00
#
_symmetry.space_group_name_H-M   'P 1'
#
loop_
_entity.id
_entity.type
_entity.pdbx_description
1 polymer ?
#
loop_
_entity_poly.entity_id
_entity_poly.type
_entity_poly.pdbx_seq_one_letter_code
_entity_poly.pdbx_strand_id
1 'polypeptide(L)'
;GEKPDVLVGCVGGGSNFAGLTYPFIGRMLRKECEKMDVIAVEPTEVPSMTKGEYRYDHADAAAMTPLLKMFTLGYNFVPPPIYAGGLRYHGLAPSLSVLVKEGIVKPVAIDQKESFSAAKLFAETEGLIPAPETSHAIAAVIRRAVEDREKGEEEVILFNYSGHGLLDLEGYRVVLSL
;
A
#
# COMPACT_ATOMS: atom_id res chain seq x y z
N GLY A 1 4.76 -20.28 -15.66
CA GLY A 1 3.88 -19.17 -15.34
C GLY A 1 4.55 -17.86 -15.70
N GLU A 2 3.77 -16.83 -15.89
CA GLU A 2 4.28 -15.48 -16.16
C GLU A 2 5.03 -14.93 -14.95
N LYS A 3 6.01 -14.08 -15.19
CA LYS A 3 6.74 -13.36 -14.13
C LYS A 3 6.08 -11.99 -13.96
N PRO A 4 5.93 -11.48 -12.75
CA PRO A 4 5.43 -10.12 -12.56
C PRO A 4 6.50 -9.09 -12.95
N ASP A 5 6.05 -8.01 -13.61
CA ASP A 5 6.84 -6.82 -13.91
C ASP A 5 6.65 -5.77 -12.80
N VAL A 6 5.45 -5.75 -12.21
CA VAL A 6 5.06 -4.81 -11.16
C VAL A 6 4.46 -5.55 -9.96
N LEU A 7 4.90 -5.19 -8.76
CA LEU A 7 4.35 -5.65 -7.48
C LEU A 7 3.66 -4.50 -6.77
N VAL A 8 2.39 -4.68 -6.37
CA VAL A 8 1.60 -3.64 -5.70
C VAL A 8 1.01 -4.17 -4.40
N GLY A 9 1.07 -3.39 -3.35
CA GLY A 9 0.41 -3.73 -2.08
C GLY A 9 0.13 -2.52 -1.20
N CYS A 10 -0.95 -2.59 -0.43
CA CYS A 10 -1.26 -1.57 0.56
C CYS A 10 -0.35 -1.70 1.79
N VAL A 11 -0.07 -0.55 2.40
CA VAL A 11 0.89 -0.44 3.52
C VAL A 11 0.31 0.39 4.66
N GLY A 12 0.15 -0.28 5.82
CA GLY A 12 0.06 0.37 7.12
C GLY A 12 1.44 0.29 7.80
N GLY A 13 1.62 -0.66 8.72
CA GLY A 13 2.94 -0.95 9.31
C GLY A 13 3.92 -1.64 8.36
N GLY A 14 3.45 -2.33 7.33
CA GLY A 14 4.28 -2.90 6.26
C GLY A 14 4.37 -4.43 6.22
N SER A 15 3.88 -5.18 7.21
CA SER A 15 4.04 -6.64 7.26
C SER A 15 3.37 -7.39 6.10
N ASN A 16 2.15 -6.98 5.74
CA ASN A 16 1.42 -7.54 4.60
C ASN A 16 2.18 -7.34 3.28
N PHE A 17 2.63 -6.12 3.04
CA PHE A 17 3.43 -5.75 1.87
C PHE A 17 4.77 -6.51 1.83
N ALA A 18 5.47 -6.57 2.96
CA ALA A 18 6.73 -7.29 3.08
C ALA A 18 6.57 -8.79 2.76
N GLY A 19 5.48 -9.41 3.25
CA GLY A 19 5.17 -10.82 2.98
C GLY A 19 5.04 -11.13 1.50
N LEU A 20 4.40 -10.24 0.73
CA LEU A 20 4.33 -10.38 -0.73
C LEU A 20 5.68 -10.09 -1.40
N THR A 21 6.32 -8.95 -1.07
CA THR A 21 7.35 -8.38 -1.95
C THR A 21 8.78 -8.81 -1.62
N TYR A 22 9.10 -9.13 -0.36
CA TYR A 22 10.48 -9.45 0.05
C TYR A 22 11.09 -10.67 -0.66
N PRO A 23 10.35 -11.75 -0.96
CA PRO A 23 10.89 -12.85 -1.75
C PRO A 23 11.38 -12.41 -3.14
N PHE A 24 10.63 -11.51 -3.79
CA PHE A 24 10.98 -10.94 -5.09
C PHE A 24 12.14 -9.95 -4.98
N ILE A 25 12.05 -8.99 -4.05
CA ILE A 25 13.12 -7.99 -3.80
C ILE A 25 14.44 -8.70 -3.47
N GLY A 26 14.40 -9.75 -2.65
CA GLY A 26 15.59 -10.52 -2.32
C GLY A 26 16.26 -11.15 -3.55
N ARG A 27 15.47 -11.65 -4.50
CA ARG A 27 16.00 -12.19 -5.78
C ARG A 27 16.56 -11.09 -6.67
N MET A 28 15.86 -9.92 -6.75
CA MET A 28 16.36 -8.76 -7.49
C MET A 28 17.72 -8.30 -6.95
N LEU A 29 17.85 -8.17 -5.64
CA LEU A 29 19.09 -7.71 -4.99
C LEU A 29 20.25 -8.67 -5.20
N ARG A 30 19.97 -9.98 -5.27
CA ARG A 30 20.98 -11.02 -5.61
C ARG A 30 21.20 -11.17 -7.11
N LYS A 31 20.51 -10.38 -7.96
CA LYS A 31 20.58 -10.46 -9.43
C LYS A 31 20.15 -11.83 -9.99
N GLU A 32 19.23 -12.50 -9.30
CA GLU A 32 18.68 -13.81 -9.69
C GLU A 32 17.44 -13.66 -10.62
N CYS A 33 16.93 -12.45 -10.80
CA CYS A 33 15.85 -12.13 -11.72
C CYS A 33 15.97 -10.68 -12.21
N GLU A 34 15.18 -10.34 -13.22
CA GLU A 34 15.05 -9.00 -13.75
C GLU A 34 14.48 -8.03 -12.71
N LYS A 35 14.70 -6.75 -12.96
CA LYS A 35 14.17 -5.68 -12.10
C LYS A 35 12.66 -5.60 -12.27
N MET A 36 11.93 -5.57 -11.17
CA MET A 36 10.49 -5.32 -11.10
C MET A 36 10.24 -3.96 -10.46
N ASP A 37 9.16 -3.30 -10.83
CA ASP A 37 8.65 -2.15 -10.10
C ASP A 37 7.92 -2.63 -8.84
N VAL A 38 8.21 -2.02 -7.70
CA VAL A 38 7.62 -2.39 -6.40
C VAL A 38 6.94 -1.15 -5.81
N ILE A 39 5.61 -1.17 -5.77
CA ILE A 39 4.77 -0.02 -5.41
C ILE A 39 4.09 -0.27 -4.06
N ALA A 40 4.41 0.58 -3.09
CA ALA A 40 3.81 0.59 -1.76
C ALA A 40 2.73 1.67 -1.68
N VAL A 41 1.49 1.28 -1.36
CA VAL A 41 0.34 2.19 -1.41
C VAL A 41 -0.13 2.52 0.00
N GLU A 42 -0.20 3.81 0.32
CA GLU A 42 -0.70 4.35 1.59
C GLU A 42 -1.90 5.27 1.39
N PRO A 43 -2.73 5.53 2.41
CA PRO A 43 -3.77 6.57 2.37
C PRO A 43 -3.15 7.97 2.37
N THR A 44 -3.76 8.91 1.62
CA THR A 44 -3.36 10.33 1.67
C THR A 44 -3.50 10.94 3.05
N GLU A 45 -4.37 10.39 3.88
CA GLU A 45 -4.65 10.81 5.26
C GLU A 45 -3.60 10.31 6.27
N VAL A 46 -2.84 9.28 5.91
CA VAL A 46 -1.77 8.69 6.74
C VAL A 46 -0.50 8.50 5.90
N PRO A 47 0.09 9.57 5.41
CA PRO A 47 1.16 9.54 4.39
C PRO A 47 2.55 9.33 5.02
N SER A 48 2.75 8.22 5.71
CA SER A 48 4.00 7.96 6.45
C SER A 48 5.22 7.85 5.55
N MET A 49 5.05 7.31 4.33
CA MET A 49 6.14 7.14 3.35
C MET A 49 6.34 8.37 2.47
N THR A 50 5.24 9.01 2.01
CA THR A 50 5.33 10.11 1.05
C THR A 50 5.56 11.48 1.70
N LYS A 51 5.15 11.66 2.97
CA LYS A 51 5.27 12.92 3.72
C LYS A 51 5.93 12.77 5.10
N GLY A 52 6.15 11.55 5.57
CA GLY A 52 6.83 11.29 6.84
C GLY A 52 8.33 11.55 6.76
N GLU A 53 8.96 11.63 7.94
CA GLU A 53 10.39 11.81 8.09
C GLU A 53 11.10 10.47 8.33
N TYR A 54 12.26 10.25 7.71
CA TYR A 54 13.10 9.09 7.99
C TYR A 54 13.98 9.37 9.20
N ARG A 55 13.49 9.03 10.40
CA ARG A 55 14.17 9.30 11.69
C ARG A 55 13.96 8.17 12.70
N TYR A 56 14.62 8.28 13.84
CA TYR A 56 14.34 7.40 14.99
C TYR A 56 13.03 7.83 15.64
N ASP A 57 12.14 6.85 15.88
CA ASP A 57 10.86 7.06 16.55
C ASP A 57 10.41 5.81 17.30
N HIS A 58 9.41 5.95 18.18
CA HIS A 58 8.77 4.83 18.87
C HIS A 58 7.72 4.17 17.98
N ALA A 59 7.61 2.85 18.07
CA ALA A 59 6.59 2.11 17.34
C ALA A 59 5.19 2.23 17.98
N ASP A 60 5.10 2.64 19.24
CA ASP A 60 3.87 2.80 20.01
C ASP A 60 3.64 4.24 20.46
N ALA A 61 2.38 4.62 20.62
CA ALA A 61 1.99 5.98 21.05
C ALA A 61 2.36 6.31 22.52
N ALA A 62 2.65 5.31 23.34
CA ALA A 62 3.08 5.49 24.73
C ALA A 62 4.59 5.73 24.88
N ALA A 63 5.35 5.65 23.78
CA ALA A 63 6.81 5.78 23.76
C ALA A 63 7.54 4.77 24.67
N MET A 64 6.97 3.58 24.85
CA MET A 64 7.52 2.52 25.70
C MET A 64 8.41 1.53 24.92
N THR A 65 8.27 1.46 23.59
CA THR A 65 9.10 0.61 22.74
C THR A 65 10.48 1.22 22.50
N PRO A 66 11.50 0.43 22.15
CA PRO A 66 12.77 0.96 21.68
C PRO A 66 12.59 1.88 20.46
N LEU A 67 13.51 2.85 20.31
CA LEU A 67 13.57 3.70 19.12
C LEU A 67 13.99 2.88 17.90
N LEU A 68 13.23 2.99 16.82
CA LEU A 68 13.48 2.33 15.55
C LEU A 68 13.69 3.38 14.45
N LYS A 69 14.65 3.15 13.57
CA LYS A 69 14.87 4.01 12.39
C LYS A 69 13.82 3.69 11.34
N MET A 70 12.91 4.63 11.07
CA MET A 70 11.79 4.40 10.17
C MET A 70 11.28 5.71 9.52
N PHE A 71 10.51 5.60 8.44
CA PHE A 71 9.63 6.68 8.00
C PHE A 71 8.48 6.78 8.98
N THR A 72 8.21 7.98 9.49
CA THR A 72 7.20 8.21 10.53
C THR A 72 6.56 9.59 10.42
N LEU A 73 5.29 9.66 10.82
CA LEU A 73 4.55 10.91 11.05
C LEU A 73 4.70 11.41 12.51
N GLY A 74 5.37 10.61 13.35
CA GLY A 74 5.53 10.85 14.78
C GLY A 74 4.70 9.88 15.62
N TYR A 75 5.28 9.33 16.70
CA TYR A 75 4.61 8.39 17.59
C TYR A 75 3.33 8.96 18.22
N ASN A 76 3.21 10.28 18.33
CA ASN A 76 2.05 11.01 18.83
C ASN A 76 1.06 11.43 17.73
N PHE A 77 1.29 11.05 16.47
CA PHE A 77 0.35 11.29 15.39
C PHE A 77 -0.93 10.52 15.60
N VAL A 78 -2.06 11.20 15.57
CA VAL A 78 -3.40 10.59 15.67
C VAL A 78 -3.98 10.47 14.26
N PRO A 79 -4.05 9.25 13.69
CA PRO A 79 -4.63 9.06 12.36
C PRO A 79 -6.10 9.45 12.34
N PRO A 80 -6.57 10.17 11.30
CA PRO A 80 -7.98 10.50 11.14
C PRO A 80 -8.83 9.24 10.97
N PRO A 81 -10.16 9.32 11.22
CA PRO A 81 -11.06 8.18 11.13
C PRO A 81 -11.39 7.84 9.67
N ILE A 82 -10.52 7.14 8.97
CA ILE A 82 -10.77 6.56 7.66
C ILE A 82 -11.26 5.12 7.77
N TYR A 83 -11.98 4.63 6.76
CA TYR A 83 -12.51 3.26 6.75
C TYR A 83 -11.43 2.18 6.59
N ALA A 84 -10.27 2.50 6.01
CA ALA A 84 -9.12 1.60 5.95
C ALA A 84 -8.37 1.57 7.31
N GLY A 85 -9.00 0.99 8.32
CA GLY A 85 -8.49 0.96 9.70
C GLY A 85 -7.10 0.32 9.82
N GLY A 86 -6.84 -0.73 9.04
CA GLY A 86 -5.54 -1.43 9.00
C GLY A 86 -4.38 -0.61 8.40
N LEU A 87 -4.67 0.53 7.75
CA LEU A 87 -3.64 1.44 7.22
C LEU A 87 -3.41 2.67 8.12
N ARG A 88 -4.11 2.77 9.25
CA ARG A 88 -3.99 3.88 10.20
C ARG A 88 -2.79 3.69 11.14
N TYR A 89 -1.59 3.74 10.59
CA TYR A 89 -0.36 3.55 11.36
C TYR A 89 0.64 4.69 11.10
N HIS A 90 1.21 5.26 12.18
CA HIS A 90 2.05 6.46 12.11
C HIS A 90 3.45 6.19 11.55
N GLY A 91 3.92 4.95 11.55
CA GLY A 91 5.28 4.60 11.19
C GLY A 91 5.40 3.33 10.36
N LEU A 92 6.46 3.24 9.61
CA LEU A 92 6.75 2.14 8.68
C LEU A 92 7.78 1.18 9.28
N ALA A 93 7.61 -0.12 9.05
CA ALA A 93 8.60 -1.13 9.46
C ALA A 93 10.02 -0.71 9.02
N PRO A 94 11.05 -0.84 9.90
CA PRO A 94 12.40 -0.37 9.60
C PRO A 94 13.00 -0.94 8.32
N SER A 95 12.83 -2.24 8.06
CA SER A 95 13.33 -2.90 6.85
C SER A 95 12.68 -2.33 5.58
N LEU A 96 11.37 -2.08 5.60
CA LEU A 96 10.66 -1.48 4.47
C LEU A 96 11.06 0.00 4.31
N SER A 97 11.27 0.72 5.41
CA SER A 97 11.75 2.10 5.38
C SER A 97 13.11 2.24 4.67
N VAL A 98 14.01 1.29 4.85
CA VAL A 98 15.28 1.26 4.11
C VAL A 98 15.04 1.07 2.61
N LEU A 99 14.16 0.15 2.22
CA LEU A 99 13.85 -0.11 0.81
C LEU A 99 13.21 1.11 0.11
N VAL A 100 12.33 1.83 0.82
CA VAL A 100 11.77 3.10 0.33
C VAL A 100 12.85 4.16 0.19
N LYS A 101 13.70 4.33 1.21
CA LYS A 101 14.80 5.31 1.20
C LYS A 101 15.79 5.07 0.07
N GLU A 102 16.11 3.81 -0.21
CA GLU A 102 17.03 3.42 -1.30
C GLU A 102 16.35 3.41 -2.68
N GLY A 103 15.08 3.78 -2.78
CA GLY A 103 14.34 3.84 -4.04
C GLY A 103 14.03 2.48 -4.67
N ILE A 104 14.16 1.39 -3.91
CA ILE A 104 13.81 0.03 -4.36
C ILE A 104 12.28 -0.12 -4.35
N VAL A 105 11.63 0.45 -3.34
CA VAL A 105 10.17 0.52 -3.21
C VAL A 105 9.71 1.95 -3.48
N LYS A 106 8.73 2.11 -4.36
CA LYS A 106 8.13 3.40 -4.74
C LYS A 106 6.85 3.63 -3.93
N PRO A 107 6.78 4.64 -3.05
CA PRO A 107 5.55 4.94 -2.32
C PRO A 107 4.58 5.74 -3.17
N VAL A 108 3.29 5.42 -3.05
CA VAL A 108 2.17 6.12 -3.68
C VAL A 108 1.06 6.35 -2.66
N ALA A 109 0.50 7.56 -2.62
CA ALA A 109 -0.64 7.88 -1.78
C ALA A 109 -1.94 7.91 -2.59
N ILE A 110 -2.98 7.27 -2.08
CA ILE A 110 -4.32 7.18 -2.68
C ILE A 110 -5.34 7.74 -1.68
N ASP A 111 -6.24 8.58 -2.15
CA ASP A 111 -7.32 9.09 -1.30
C ASP A 111 -8.47 8.09 -1.14
N GLN A 112 -9.23 8.26 -0.04
CA GLN A 112 -10.31 7.33 0.30
C GLN A 112 -11.39 7.24 -0.79
N LYS A 113 -11.77 8.34 -1.42
CA LYS A 113 -12.83 8.34 -2.44
C LYS A 113 -12.40 7.57 -3.69
N GLU A 114 -11.17 7.80 -4.15
CA GLU A 114 -10.59 7.05 -5.26
C GLU A 114 -10.48 5.56 -4.94
N SER A 115 -9.98 5.23 -3.74
CA SER A 115 -9.88 3.85 -3.26
C SER A 115 -11.24 3.14 -3.32
N PHE A 116 -12.32 3.73 -2.79
CA PHE A 116 -13.65 3.14 -2.82
C PHE A 116 -14.26 3.09 -4.24
N SER A 117 -13.98 4.06 -5.09
CA SER A 117 -14.39 4.04 -6.50
C SER A 117 -13.72 2.88 -7.26
N ALA A 118 -12.43 2.66 -7.03
CA ALA A 118 -11.68 1.54 -7.57
C ALA A 118 -12.22 0.19 -7.04
N ALA A 119 -12.56 0.12 -5.76
CA ALA A 119 -13.17 -1.05 -5.14
C ALA A 119 -14.53 -1.41 -5.76
N LYS A 120 -15.37 -0.38 -6.01
CA LYS A 120 -16.67 -0.58 -6.67
C LYS A 120 -16.48 -1.12 -8.09
N LEU A 121 -15.59 -0.53 -8.87
CA LEU A 121 -15.26 -1.01 -10.22
C LEU A 121 -14.78 -2.47 -10.18
N PHE A 122 -13.86 -2.79 -9.27
CA PHE A 122 -13.35 -4.15 -9.11
C PHE A 122 -14.45 -5.15 -8.73
N ALA A 123 -15.37 -4.77 -7.84
CA ALA A 123 -16.50 -5.61 -7.48
C ALA A 123 -17.45 -5.86 -8.67
N GLU A 124 -17.66 -4.86 -9.51
CA GLU A 124 -18.52 -4.96 -10.71
C GLU A 124 -17.87 -5.80 -11.82
N THR A 125 -16.56 -5.80 -11.94
CA THR A 125 -15.84 -6.53 -13.00
C THR A 125 -15.41 -7.93 -12.58
N GLU A 126 -14.94 -8.10 -11.33
CA GLU A 126 -14.35 -9.35 -10.83
C GLU A 126 -15.30 -10.15 -9.91
N GLY A 127 -16.42 -9.55 -9.49
CA GLY A 127 -17.38 -10.18 -8.57
C GLY A 127 -16.89 -10.32 -7.13
N LEU A 128 -15.84 -9.60 -6.74
CA LEU A 128 -15.24 -9.63 -5.41
C LEU A 128 -15.28 -8.24 -4.77
N ILE A 129 -15.81 -8.13 -3.55
CA ILE A 129 -15.83 -6.88 -2.79
C ILE A 129 -14.56 -6.81 -1.93
N PRO A 130 -13.60 -5.93 -2.25
CA PRO A 130 -12.34 -5.84 -1.50
C PRO A 130 -12.52 -5.08 -0.17
N ALA A 131 -11.65 -5.39 0.80
CA ALA A 131 -11.52 -4.56 2.00
C ALA A 131 -11.03 -3.14 1.62
N PRO A 132 -11.38 -2.10 2.40
CA PRO A 132 -10.92 -0.74 2.15
C PRO A 132 -9.40 -0.61 2.05
N GLU A 133 -8.65 -1.41 2.81
CA GLU A 133 -7.19 -1.48 2.71
C GLU A 133 -6.74 -1.97 1.33
N THR A 134 -7.29 -3.09 0.88
CA THR A 134 -6.99 -3.70 -0.42
C THR A 134 -7.35 -2.75 -1.57
N SER A 135 -8.40 -1.98 -1.40
CA SER A 135 -8.91 -1.03 -2.39
C SER A 135 -7.88 0.05 -2.76
N HIS A 136 -7.01 0.44 -1.82
CA HIS A 136 -5.90 1.36 -2.12
C HIS A 136 -4.92 0.73 -3.11
N ALA A 137 -4.58 -0.55 -2.93
CA ALA A 137 -3.71 -1.25 -3.89
C ALA A 137 -4.39 -1.38 -5.26
N ILE A 138 -5.69 -1.70 -5.30
CA ILE A 138 -6.47 -1.80 -6.56
C ILE A 138 -6.49 -0.47 -7.31
N ALA A 139 -6.66 0.66 -6.61
CA ALA A 139 -6.61 1.99 -7.23
C ALA A 139 -5.25 2.25 -7.90
N ALA A 140 -4.14 1.89 -7.23
CA ALA A 140 -2.81 2.01 -7.81
C ALA A 140 -2.59 1.09 -9.02
N VAL A 141 -3.14 -0.14 -8.98
CA VAL A 141 -3.14 -1.07 -10.13
C VAL A 141 -3.87 -0.47 -11.32
N ILE A 142 -5.06 0.10 -11.09
CA ILE A 142 -5.85 0.74 -12.17
C ILE A 142 -5.08 1.92 -12.77
N ARG A 143 -4.46 2.78 -11.93
CA ARG A 143 -3.61 3.87 -12.44
C ARG A 143 -2.49 3.33 -13.34
N ARG A 144 -1.77 2.31 -12.88
CA ARG A 144 -0.67 1.72 -13.65
C ARG A 144 -1.16 1.13 -14.97
N ALA A 145 -2.22 0.32 -14.96
CA ALA A 145 -2.78 -0.28 -16.17
C ALA A 145 -3.28 0.76 -17.18
N VAL A 146 -3.81 1.91 -16.71
CA VAL A 146 -4.18 3.02 -17.59
C VAL A 146 -2.95 3.67 -18.21
N GLU A 147 -1.89 3.93 -17.42
CA GLU A 147 -0.63 4.47 -17.91
C GLU A 147 0.02 3.57 -18.96
N ASP A 148 0.06 2.25 -18.72
CA ASP A 148 0.61 1.26 -19.65
C ASP A 148 -0.16 1.24 -20.97
N ARG A 149 -1.49 1.27 -20.90
CA ARG A 149 -2.35 1.38 -22.10
C ARG A 149 -2.05 2.65 -22.90
N GLU A 150 -1.86 3.79 -22.24
CA GLU A 150 -1.56 5.06 -22.91
C GLU A 150 -0.19 5.05 -23.57
N LYS A 151 0.77 4.31 -23.01
CA LYS A 151 2.12 4.13 -23.57
C LYS A 151 2.19 3.01 -24.62
N GLY A 152 1.17 2.13 -24.69
CA GLY A 152 1.19 0.92 -25.51
C GLY A 152 2.13 -0.15 -24.96
N GLU A 153 2.32 -0.17 -23.64
CA GLU A 153 3.13 -1.17 -22.92
C GLU A 153 2.23 -2.27 -22.36
N GLU A 154 2.77 -3.49 -22.25
CA GLU A 154 2.12 -4.64 -21.63
C GLU A 154 2.94 -5.07 -20.41
N GLU A 155 2.32 -5.15 -19.23
CA GLU A 155 2.96 -5.56 -17.99
C GLU A 155 2.11 -6.58 -17.23
N VAL A 156 2.76 -7.49 -16.54
CA VAL A 156 2.13 -8.40 -15.58
C VAL A 156 2.16 -7.75 -14.19
N ILE A 157 1.01 -7.28 -13.73
CA ILE A 157 0.87 -6.61 -12.42
C ILE A 157 0.38 -7.63 -11.39
N LEU A 158 1.20 -7.92 -10.39
CA LEU A 158 0.82 -8.74 -9.25
C LEU A 158 0.50 -7.86 -8.05
N PHE A 159 -0.73 -7.93 -7.54
CA PHE A 159 -1.10 -7.24 -6.31
C PHE A 159 -1.62 -8.19 -5.23
N ASN A 160 -1.57 -7.76 -3.97
CA ASN A 160 -2.07 -8.54 -2.85
C ASN A 160 -3.54 -8.20 -2.55
N TYR A 161 -4.46 -9.14 -2.85
CA TYR A 161 -5.84 -9.08 -2.38
C TYR A 161 -5.89 -9.52 -0.92
N SER A 162 -5.61 -8.60 0.00
CA SER A 162 -5.32 -8.87 1.41
C SER A 162 -6.55 -8.98 2.32
N GLY A 163 -7.75 -8.73 1.81
CA GLY A 163 -8.99 -8.84 2.56
C GLY A 163 -10.24 -8.57 1.74
N HIS A 164 -11.37 -9.13 2.19
CA HIS A 164 -12.70 -8.89 1.62
C HIS A 164 -13.43 -7.76 2.37
N GLY A 165 -14.34 -7.07 1.70
CA GLY A 165 -15.12 -5.94 2.23
C GLY A 165 -16.51 -6.28 2.72
N LEU A 166 -16.84 -7.55 2.96
CA LEU A 166 -18.19 -7.94 3.37
C LEU A 166 -18.61 -7.36 4.74
N LEU A 167 -17.64 -7.01 5.58
CA LEU A 167 -17.87 -6.33 6.87
C LEU A 167 -17.80 -4.81 6.76
N ASP A 168 -17.44 -4.26 5.59
CA ASP A 168 -17.16 -2.84 5.38
C ASP A 168 -18.22 -2.16 4.49
N LEU A 169 -19.37 -2.80 4.26
CA LEU A 169 -20.41 -2.31 3.34
C LEU A 169 -20.96 -0.94 3.75
N GLU A 170 -20.98 -0.62 5.05
CA GLU A 170 -21.36 0.71 5.53
C GLU A 170 -20.36 1.77 5.05
N GLY A 171 -19.06 1.47 5.03
CA GLY A 171 -18.04 2.35 4.45
C GLY A 171 -18.30 2.63 2.98
N TYR A 172 -18.64 1.60 2.21
CA TYR A 172 -19.02 1.74 0.79
C TYR A 172 -20.25 2.64 0.63
N ARG A 173 -21.30 2.39 1.41
CA ARG A 173 -22.52 3.19 1.40
C ARG A 173 -22.25 4.67 1.67
N VAL A 174 -21.47 4.96 2.69
CA VAL A 174 -21.20 6.34 3.12
C VAL A 174 -20.26 7.06 2.15
N VAL A 175 -19.13 6.46 1.79
CA VAL A 175 -18.11 7.11 0.93
C VAL A 175 -18.58 7.30 -0.49
N LEU A 176 -19.35 6.35 -1.03
CA LEU A 176 -19.88 6.40 -2.40
C LEU A 176 -21.28 7.00 -2.49
N SER A 177 -21.90 7.34 -1.37
CA SER A 177 -23.28 7.87 -1.33
C SER A 177 -24.31 6.95 -1.99
N LEU A 178 -24.20 5.64 -1.68
CA LEU A 178 -25.09 4.59 -2.20
C LEU A 178 -26.36 4.45 -1.35
#